data_f16f5e6badd1a6b1909ceca32853fa2e
#
_entry.id   f16f5e6badd1a6b1909ceca32853fa2e
#
_cell.length_a   1.000
_cell.length_b   1.000
_cell.length_c   1.000
_cell.angle_alpha   90.00
_cell.angle_beta   90.00
_cell.angle_gamma   90.00
#
_symmetry.space_group_name_H-M   'P 1'
#
loop_
_entity.id
_entity.type
_entity.pdbx_description
1 polymer ?
#
loop_
_entity_poly.entity_id
_entity_poly.type
_entity_poly.pdbx_seq_one_letter_code
_entity_poly.pdbx_strand_id
1 'polypeptide(L)'
;MLCHFLKKPQAKNAAKTLTIMASLLGFFFLGITVLAFMYGTVPELKVTVLSQIAENVFGRNFMFYFIQATTALILVLAANTGFSAFPLLAFNLAKDKYMPRMYLARGDRLGYSNGIITLAIGSIVLIILFKGKTELLVPLYSVGVFIPFTLSQSGMIIKWWRERSEGWKKKLAANLLGAIISFTVLIVLFLTRIESVWPVFIFLPIMIYVFHRTRSHYVKLGPQLRVDETMDLDVPDFKGNAVIVAVSDTTKVVEGALKYAKSIGDTVIAVHVSVDREQGKEFVERWNRVHPEVRIAHLYSTYRSISEPLMKFIDTAKQKADQDNYSLTVLIPQFIPKKGWENILHNQTSLMIRTRLMMKRDVVVATYPYHLKE
;
A
#
# COMPACT_ATOMS: atom_id res chain seq x y z
N MET A 1 8.49 -19.79 -7.28
CA MET A 1 7.05 -19.57 -7.31
C MET A 1 6.35 -20.37 -8.41
N LEU A 2 6.82 -20.32 -9.65
CA LEU A 2 6.29 -21.12 -10.77
C LEU A 2 6.32 -22.64 -10.54
N CYS A 3 7.25 -23.14 -9.71
CA CYS A 3 7.37 -24.57 -9.44
C CYS A 3 6.15 -25.22 -8.77
N HIS A 4 5.30 -24.46 -8.10
CA HIS A 4 4.13 -25.02 -7.39
C HIS A 4 3.02 -25.51 -8.33
N PHE A 5 2.97 -24.99 -9.56
CA PHE A 5 2.01 -25.39 -10.59
C PHE A 5 2.50 -26.52 -11.49
N LEU A 6 3.75 -26.95 -11.34
CA LEU A 6 4.33 -28.01 -12.18
C LEU A 6 4.07 -29.40 -11.58
N LYS A 7 3.83 -30.38 -12.47
CA LYS A 7 3.74 -31.81 -12.10
C LYS A 7 5.01 -32.26 -11.39
N LYS A 8 4.89 -33.06 -10.34
CA LYS A 8 6.05 -33.67 -9.65
C LYS A 8 6.84 -34.61 -10.58
N PRO A 9 8.17 -34.58 -10.56
CA PRO A 9 9.09 -33.79 -9.74
C PRO A 9 9.30 -32.38 -10.30
N GLN A 10 8.82 -31.36 -9.53
CA GLN A 10 8.70 -29.97 -9.97
C GLN A 10 10.02 -29.35 -10.46
N ALA A 11 11.12 -29.53 -9.73
CA ALA A 11 12.42 -28.93 -10.08
C ALA A 11 12.96 -29.47 -11.41
N LYS A 12 12.81 -30.78 -11.67
CA LYS A 12 13.28 -31.41 -12.93
C LYS A 12 12.47 -30.97 -14.13
N ASN A 13 11.14 -30.84 -13.96
CA ASN A 13 10.23 -30.34 -15.00
C ASN A 13 10.46 -28.86 -15.27
N ALA A 14 10.68 -28.06 -14.25
CA ALA A 14 11.03 -26.64 -14.40
C ALA A 14 12.33 -26.47 -15.18
N ALA A 15 13.39 -27.23 -14.85
CA ALA A 15 14.65 -27.16 -15.55
C ALA A 15 14.47 -27.55 -17.04
N LYS A 16 13.72 -28.60 -17.35
CA LYS A 16 13.45 -29.04 -18.73
C LYS A 16 12.70 -27.92 -19.50
N THR A 17 11.65 -27.37 -18.93
CA THR A 17 10.89 -26.29 -19.55
C THR A 17 11.76 -25.07 -19.83
N LEU A 18 12.56 -24.65 -18.84
CA LEU A 18 13.48 -23.51 -19.00
C LEU A 18 14.53 -23.75 -20.07
N THR A 19 15.10 -24.98 -20.16
CA THR A 19 16.07 -25.34 -21.21
C THR A 19 15.42 -25.24 -22.58
N ILE A 20 14.22 -25.80 -22.77
CA ILE A 20 13.50 -25.72 -24.05
C ILE A 20 13.22 -24.28 -24.44
N MET A 21 12.71 -23.50 -23.50
CA MET A 21 12.42 -22.06 -23.74
C MET A 21 13.68 -21.28 -24.11
N ALA A 22 14.79 -21.50 -23.38
CA ALA A 22 16.06 -20.84 -23.67
C ALA A 22 16.62 -21.23 -25.05
N SER A 23 16.52 -22.52 -25.43
CA SER A 23 16.97 -23.00 -26.74
C SER A 23 16.15 -22.40 -27.88
N LEU A 24 14.81 -22.37 -27.74
CA LEU A 24 13.93 -21.74 -28.73
C LEU A 24 14.18 -20.23 -28.85
N LEU A 25 14.31 -19.54 -27.71
CA LEU A 25 14.60 -18.10 -27.71
C LEU A 25 15.94 -17.80 -28.38
N GLY A 26 16.98 -18.58 -28.07
CA GLY A 26 18.29 -18.48 -28.69
C GLY A 26 18.25 -18.70 -30.21
N PHE A 27 17.50 -19.72 -30.66
CA PHE A 27 17.29 -19.99 -32.08
C PHE A 27 16.62 -18.83 -32.80
N PHE A 28 15.52 -18.29 -32.26
CA PHE A 28 14.84 -17.14 -32.85
C PHE A 28 15.71 -15.88 -32.85
N PHE A 29 16.45 -15.63 -31.75
CA PHE A 29 17.33 -14.48 -31.66
C PHE A 29 18.44 -14.54 -32.74
N LEU A 30 19.10 -15.68 -32.86
CA LEU A 30 20.13 -15.89 -33.91
C LEU A 30 19.51 -15.76 -35.32
N GLY A 31 18.34 -16.35 -35.55
CA GLY A 31 17.64 -16.27 -36.82
C GLY A 31 17.32 -14.82 -37.23
N ILE A 32 16.74 -14.04 -36.30
CA ILE A 32 16.43 -12.64 -36.56
C ILE A 32 17.70 -11.82 -36.79
N THR A 33 18.77 -12.10 -36.02
CA THR A 33 20.06 -11.40 -36.19
C THR A 33 20.68 -11.68 -37.57
N VAL A 34 20.66 -12.94 -38.01
CA VAL A 34 21.13 -13.31 -39.35
C VAL A 34 20.29 -12.64 -40.45
N LEU A 35 18.98 -12.67 -40.32
CA LEU A 35 18.07 -11.99 -41.27
C LEU A 35 18.31 -10.48 -41.29
N ALA A 36 18.48 -9.84 -40.13
CA ALA A 36 18.79 -8.41 -40.03
C ALA A 36 20.09 -8.07 -40.77
N PHE A 37 21.13 -8.90 -40.60
CA PHE A 37 22.39 -8.75 -41.30
C PHE A 37 22.23 -8.94 -42.83
N MET A 38 21.53 -9.97 -43.26
CA MET A 38 21.31 -10.26 -44.70
C MET A 38 20.53 -9.17 -45.41
N TYR A 39 19.53 -8.57 -44.78
CA TYR A 39 18.70 -7.48 -45.34
C TYR A 39 19.27 -6.10 -45.07
N GLY A 40 20.42 -5.95 -44.38
CA GLY A 40 21.05 -4.66 -44.08
C GLY A 40 20.16 -3.73 -43.24
N THR A 41 19.27 -4.31 -42.41
CA THR A 41 18.38 -3.48 -41.59
C THR A 41 19.15 -2.82 -40.46
N VAL A 42 18.91 -1.51 -40.29
CA VAL A 42 19.55 -0.68 -39.24
C VAL A 42 18.51 -0.27 -38.21
N PRO A 43 18.82 -0.31 -36.91
CA PRO A 43 17.90 0.19 -35.88
C PRO A 43 17.52 1.64 -36.10
N GLU A 44 16.23 1.91 -36.35
CA GLU A 44 15.68 3.24 -36.51
C GLU A 44 14.74 3.61 -35.36
N LEU A 45 14.63 4.92 -35.07
CA LEU A 45 13.86 5.43 -33.92
C LEU A 45 12.35 5.14 -33.99
N LYS A 46 11.82 4.94 -35.20
CA LYS A 46 10.38 4.80 -35.43
C LYS A 46 9.93 3.42 -35.90
N VAL A 47 10.85 2.60 -36.38
CA VAL A 47 10.55 1.30 -36.97
C VAL A 47 11.40 0.22 -36.35
N THR A 48 10.79 -0.83 -35.84
CA THR A 48 11.54 -1.96 -35.23
C THR A 48 12.26 -2.76 -36.32
N VAL A 49 13.42 -3.34 -35.98
CA VAL A 49 14.17 -4.23 -36.90
C VAL A 49 13.29 -5.35 -37.44
N LEU A 50 12.45 -5.95 -36.61
CA LEU A 50 11.51 -6.98 -37.04
C LEU A 50 10.51 -6.47 -38.09
N SER A 51 10.04 -5.25 -37.92
CA SER A 51 9.12 -4.61 -38.88
C SER A 51 9.82 -4.33 -40.22
N GLN A 52 11.07 -3.86 -40.22
CA GLN A 52 11.87 -3.66 -41.39
C GLN A 52 12.12 -4.97 -42.17
N ILE A 53 12.47 -6.05 -41.44
CA ILE A 53 12.63 -7.37 -42.06
C ILE A 53 11.33 -7.84 -42.68
N ALA A 54 10.21 -7.70 -41.96
CA ALA A 54 8.90 -8.12 -42.47
C ALA A 54 8.50 -7.33 -43.72
N GLU A 55 8.78 -6.03 -43.77
CA GLU A 55 8.52 -5.19 -44.93
C GLU A 55 9.42 -5.57 -46.12
N ASN A 56 10.69 -5.85 -45.87
CA ASN A 56 11.63 -6.27 -46.93
C ASN A 56 11.30 -7.64 -47.51
N VAL A 57 10.81 -8.59 -46.67
CA VAL A 57 10.50 -9.96 -47.12
C VAL A 57 9.12 -10.05 -47.79
N PHE A 58 8.10 -9.42 -47.22
CA PHE A 58 6.71 -9.60 -47.66
C PHE A 58 6.15 -8.39 -48.36
N GLY A 59 6.83 -7.22 -48.33
CA GLY A 59 6.19 -5.95 -48.74
C GLY A 59 5.08 -5.56 -47.76
N ARG A 60 4.37 -4.47 -48.05
CA ARG A 60 3.22 -4.00 -47.23
C ARG A 60 1.92 -4.70 -47.61
N ASN A 61 1.86 -6.02 -47.45
CA ASN A 61 0.67 -6.81 -47.75
C ASN A 61 0.13 -7.50 -46.45
N PHE A 62 -0.83 -8.39 -46.62
CA PHE A 62 -1.52 -9.07 -45.51
C PHE A 62 -0.55 -9.68 -44.50
N MET A 63 0.54 -10.33 -44.93
CA MET A 63 1.49 -11.00 -44.06
C MET A 63 2.25 -9.99 -43.17
N PHE A 64 2.59 -8.83 -43.69
CA PHE A 64 3.19 -7.74 -42.91
C PHE A 64 2.28 -7.30 -41.76
N TYR A 65 1.01 -7.00 -42.05
CA TYR A 65 0.05 -6.58 -41.03
C TYR A 65 -0.24 -7.70 -40.02
N PHE A 66 -0.25 -8.93 -40.46
CA PHE A 66 -0.41 -10.08 -39.56
C PHE A 66 0.77 -10.19 -38.55
N ILE A 67 2.02 -10.01 -39.00
CA ILE A 67 3.20 -9.98 -38.13
C ILE A 67 3.11 -8.79 -37.13
N GLN A 68 2.70 -7.61 -37.59
CA GLN A 68 2.54 -6.46 -36.70
C GLN A 68 1.47 -6.72 -35.63
N ALA A 69 0.32 -7.26 -36.01
CA ALA A 69 -0.76 -7.59 -35.09
C ALA A 69 -0.33 -8.65 -34.05
N THR A 70 0.37 -9.71 -34.48
CA THR A 70 0.87 -10.73 -33.54
C THR A 70 1.94 -10.21 -32.62
N THR A 71 2.83 -9.32 -33.08
CA THR A 71 3.83 -8.65 -32.25
C THR A 71 3.18 -7.78 -31.20
N ALA A 72 2.17 -6.98 -31.59
CA ALA A 72 1.39 -6.17 -30.64
C ALA A 72 0.70 -7.06 -29.59
N LEU A 73 0.09 -8.17 -30.01
CA LEU A 73 -0.56 -9.12 -29.09
C LEU A 73 0.42 -9.72 -28.09
N ILE A 74 1.63 -10.09 -28.53
CA ILE A 74 2.67 -10.60 -27.63
C ILE A 74 3.07 -9.56 -26.58
N LEU A 75 3.20 -8.28 -26.96
CA LEU A 75 3.50 -7.20 -26.03
C LEU A 75 2.39 -7.00 -24.98
N VAL A 76 1.12 -7.09 -25.38
CA VAL A 76 -0.03 -7.03 -24.46
C VAL A 76 0.00 -8.20 -23.49
N LEU A 77 0.29 -9.43 -23.97
CA LEU A 77 0.43 -10.62 -23.11
C LEU A 77 1.60 -10.48 -22.13
N ALA A 78 2.73 -9.92 -22.60
CA ALA A 78 3.88 -9.65 -21.73
C ALA A 78 3.52 -8.65 -20.62
N ALA A 79 2.80 -7.57 -20.93
CA ALA A 79 2.31 -6.60 -19.96
C ALA A 79 1.37 -7.26 -18.93
N ASN A 80 0.44 -8.11 -19.38
CA ASN A 80 -0.48 -8.84 -18.51
C ASN A 80 0.26 -9.74 -17.51
N THR A 81 1.41 -10.31 -17.89
CA THR A 81 2.26 -11.09 -16.97
C THR A 81 2.73 -10.27 -15.79
N GLY A 82 3.09 -8.99 -16.00
CA GLY A 82 3.45 -8.07 -14.93
C GLY A 82 2.31 -7.86 -13.93
N PHE A 83 1.09 -7.70 -14.41
CA PHE A 83 -0.12 -7.54 -13.57
C PHE A 83 -0.49 -8.81 -12.79
N SER A 84 -0.01 -9.96 -13.20
CA SER A 84 -0.17 -11.21 -12.44
C SER A 84 0.95 -11.44 -11.44
N ALA A 85 2.19 -11.17 -11.81
CA ALA A 85 3.38 -11.47 -11.02
C ALA A 85 3.64 -10.47 -9.90
N PHE A 86 3.51 -9.17 -10.16
CA PHE A 86 3.80 -8.12 -9.18
C PHE A 86 2.90 -8.18 -7.95
N PRO A 87 1.56 -8.33 -8.06
CA PRO A 87 0.70 -8.40 -6.89
C PRO A 87 1.04 -9.58 -5.97
N LEU A 88 1.45 -10.71 -6.55
CA LEU A 88 1.87 -11.88 -5.80
C LEU A 88 3.24 -11.67 -5.11
N LEU A 89 4.15 -10.95 -5.76
CA LEU A 89 5.42 -10.54 -5.14
C LEU A 89 5.16 -9.58 -3.97
N ALA A 90 4.30 -8.57 -4.17
CA ALA A 90 3.92 -7.62 -3.14
C ALA A 90 3.25 -8.30 -1.93
N PHE A 91 2.38 -9.29 -2.17
CA PHE A 91 1.82 -10.13 -1.12
C PHE A 91 2.90 -10.85 -0.31
N ASN A 92 3.88 -11.48 -0.95
CA ASN A 92 4.96 -12.18 -0.25
C ASN A 92 5.82 -11.21 0.57
N LEU A 93 6.18 -10.06 0.01
CA LEU A 93 6.91 -9.03 0.75
C LEU A 93 6.12 -8.52 1.96
N ALA A 94 4.80 -8.37 1.84
CA ALA A 94 3.94 -8.00 2.95
C ALA A 94 3.84 -9.13 4.01
N LYS A 95 3.78 -10.39 3.59
CA LYS A 95 3.83 -11.55 4.48
C LYS A 95 5.13 -11.60 5.29
N ASP A 96 6.25 -11.24 4.66
CA ASP A 96 7.56 -11.15 5.29
C ASP A 96 7.81 -9.80 6.00
N LYS A 97 6.75 -8.96 6.13
CA LYS A 97 6.74 -7.66 6.82
C LYS A 97 7.57 -6.55 6.14
N TYR A 98 7.97 -6.72 4.89
CA TYR A 98 8.68 -5.69 4.12
C TYR A 98 7.76 -4.65 3.47
N MET A 99 6.48 -4.99 3.26
CA MET A 99 5.46 -4.09 2.70
C MET A 99 4.28 -3.91 3.65
N PRO A 100 3.48 -2.84 3.48
CA PRO A 100 2.28 -2.60 4.27
C PRO A 100 1.28 -3.75 4.20
N ARG A 101 0.54 -3.98 5.30
CA ARG A 101 -0.45 -5.08 5.42
C ARG A 101 -1.59 -4.99 4.38
N MET A 102 -1.83 -3.82 3.80
CA MET A 102 -2.85 -3.65 2.75
C MET A 102 -2.63 -4.58 1.54
N TYR A 103 -1.39 -5.00 1.28
CA TYR A 103 -1.07 -5.96 0.21
C TYR A 103 -1.37 -7.42 0.56
N LEU A 104 -1.69 -7.74 1.83
CA LEU A 104 -2.18 -9.06 2.22
C LEU A 104 -3.67 -9.25 1.90
N ALA A 105 -4.42 -8.15 1.83
CA ALA A 105 -5.85 -8.21 1.57
C ALA A 105 -6.13 -8.65 0.13
N ARG A 106 -7.04 -9.61 -0.02
CA ARG A 106 -7.63 -9.99 -1.29
C ARG A 106 -8.90 -9.17 -1.50
N GLY A 107 -9.10 -8.63 -2.69
CA GLY A 107 -10.35 -7.98 -3.06
C GLY A 107 -11.49 -8.99 -3.26
N ASP A 108 -12.70 -8.50 -3.45
CA ASP A 108 -13.92 -9.31 -3.60
C ASP A 108 -13.85 -10.37 -4.71
N ARG A 109 -13.01 -10.14 -5.73
CA ARG A 109 -12.76 -11.09 -6.83
C ARG A 109 -11.54 -11.98 -6.59
N LEU A 110 -11.13 -12.19 -5.34
CA LEU A 110 -9.97 -13.00 -4.90
C LEU A 110 -8.61 -12.54 -5.47
N GLY A 111 -8.54 -11.39 -6.13
CA GLY A 111 -7.32 -10.79 -6.64
C GLY A 111 -6.65 -9.86 -5.62
N TYR A 112 -5.35 -9.63 -5.75
CA TYR A 112 -4.62 -8.66 -4.93
C TYR A 112 -4.75 -7.26 -5.54
N SER A 113 -5.93 -6.65 -5.42
CA SER A 113 -6.30 -5.38 -6.08
C SER A 113 -5.32 -4.25 -5.80
N ASN A 114 -4.85 -4.11 -4.55
CA ASN A 114 -3.88 -3.08 -4.19
C ASN A 114 -2.55 -3.21 -4.93
N GLY A 115 -2.08 -4.44 -5.18
CA GLY A 115 -0.90 -4.69 -6.00
C GLY A 115 -1.10 -4.28 -7.45
N ILE A 116 -2.25 -4.62 -8.04
CA ILE A 116 -2.60 -4.25 -9.42
C ILE A 116 -2.64 -2.72 -9.58
N ILE A 117 -3.32 -2.02 -8.66
CA ILE A 117 -3.44 -0.55 -8.69
C ILE A 117 -2.06 0.10 -8.54
N THR A 118 -1.24 -0.38 -7.60
CA THR A 118 0.12 0.15 -7.40
C THR A 118 0.98 -0.01 -8.65
N LEU A 119 0.94 -1.17 -9.31
CA LEU A 119 1.66 -1.40 -10.55
C LEU A 119 1.16 -0.48 -11.67
N ALA A 120 -0.16 -0.32 -11.81
CA ALA A 120 -0.76 0.56 -12.81
C ALA A 120 -0.31 2.01 -12.61
N ILE A 121 -0.41 2.53 -11.38
CA ILE A 121 0.04 3.90 -11.05
C ILE A 121 1.54 4.05 -11.33
N GLY A 122 2.38 3.11 -10.87
CA GLY A 122 3.82 3.13 -11.12
C GLY A 122 4.16 3.14 -12.62
N SER A 123 3.46 2.33 -13.41
CA SER A 123 3.64 2.28 -14.86
C SER A 123 3.25 3.59 -15.53
N ILE A 124 2.12 4.19 -15.14
CA ILE A 124 1.67 5.50 -15.66
C ILE A 124 2.69 6.59 -15.34
N VAL A 125 3.19 6.62 -14.10
CA VAL A 125 4.22 7.60 -13.69
C VAL A 125 5.48 7.45 -14.54
N LEU A 126 5.96 6.23 -14.77
CA LEU A 126 7.13 5.98 -15.62
C LEU A 126 6.89 6.42 -17.07
N ILE A 127 5.72 6.12 -17.65
CA ILE A 127 5.37 6.53 -19.02
C ILE A 127 5.37 8.06 -19.14
N ILE A 128 4.83 8.77 -18.15
CA ILE A 128 4.80 10.24 -18.14
C ILE A 128 6.22 10.81 -17.99
N LEU A 129 7.02 10.31 -17.04
CA LEU A 129 8.39 10.77 -16.79
C LEU A 129 9.28 10.62 -18.03
N PHE A 130 9.19 9.49 -18.70
CA PHE A 130 9.99 9.19 -19.88
C PHE A 130 9.28 9.57 -21.21
N LYS A 131 8.14 10.28 -21.13
CA LYS A 131 7.34 10.73 -22.29
C LYS A 131 7.04 9.60 -23.30
N GLY A 132 6.85 8.38 -22.79
CA GLY A 132 6.59 7.20 -23.61
C GLY A 132 7.75 6.76 -24.51
N LYS A 133 8.97 7.28 -24.34
CA LYS A 133 10.12 6.90 -25.16
C LYS A 133 10.65 5.52 -24.75
N THR A 134 10.39 4.52 -25.57
CA THR A 134 10.80 3.13 -25.34
C THR A 134 12.32 2.97 -25.24
N GLU A 135 13.08 3.78 -25.95
CA GLU A 135 14.55 3.81 -25.92
C GLU A 135 15.13 4.11 -24.54
N LEU A 136 14.41 4.90 -23.73
CA LEU A 136 14.79 5.21 -22.34
C LEU A 136 14.26 4.17 -21.36
N LEU A 137 13.10 3.56 -21.64
CA LEU A 137 12.47 2.59 -20.77
C LEU A 137 13.10 1.20 -20.87
N VAL A 138 13.57 0.77 -22.04
CA VAL A 138 14.19 -0.55 -22.24
C VAL A 138 15.48 -0.73 -21.44
N PRO A 139 16.45 0.21 -21.42
CA PRO A 139 17.62 0.10 -20.55
C PRO A 139 17.26 0.07 -19.05
N LEU A 140 16.27 0.86 -18.63
CA LEU A 140 15.78 0.88 -17.26
C LEU A 140 15.20 -0.48 -16.86
N TYR A 141 14.37 -1.06 -17.73
CA TYR A 141 13.84 -2.43 -17.57
C TYR A 141 14.98 -3.45 -17.46
N SER A 142 15.96 -3.38 -18.36
CA SER A 142 17.07 -4.31 -18.39
C SER A 142 17.86 -4.32 -17.08
N VAL A 143 18.16 -3.16 -16.52
CA VAL A 143 18.82 -3.07 -15.20
C VAL A 143 17.96 -3.68 -14.11
N GLY A 144 16.64 -3.42 -14.14
CA GLY A 144 15.67 -4.00 -13.21
C GLY A 144 15.62 -5.54 -13.26
N VAL A 145 15.97 -6.16 -14.39
CA VAL A 145 16.06 -7.62 -14.57
C VAL A 145 17.43 -8.17 -14.17
N PHE A 146 18.52 -7.53 -14.60
CA PHE A 146 19.86 -8.06 -14.38
C PHE A 146 20.36 -7.89 -12.94
N ILE A 147 19.90 -6.89 -12.18
CA ILE A 147 20.22 -6.76 -10.74
C ILE A 147 19.75 -8.00 -9.95
N PRO A 148 18.45 -8.40 -9.99
CA PRO A 148 17.99 -9.60 -9.30
C PRO A 148 18.68 -10.88 -9.79
N PHE A 149 18.99 -10.99 -11.09
CA PHE A 149 19.71 -12.17 -11.60
C PHE A 149 21.11 -12.25 -11.01
N THR A 150 21.86 -11.16 -11.00
CA THR A 150 23.21 -11.13 -10.42
C THR A 150 23.16 -11.45 -8.92
N LEU A 151 22.23 -10.87 -8.18
CA LEU A 151 22.05 -11.15 -6.75
C LEU A 151 21.66 -12.61 -6.48
N SER A 152 20.75 -13.16 -7.28
CA SER A 152 20.31 -14.54 -7.16
C SER A 152 21.44 -15.53 -7.44
N GLN A 153 22.19 -15.33 -8.53
CA GLN A 153 23.34 -16.16 -8.86
C GLN A 153 24.43 -16.06 -7.78
N SER A 154 24.72 -14.86 -7.29
CA SER A 154 25.68 -14.64 -6.19
C SER A 154 25.22 -15.35 -4.89
N GLY A 155 23.94 -15.27 -4.57
CA GLY A 155 23.38 -16.00 -3.43
C GLY A 155 23.52 -17.53 -3.57
N MET A 156 23.30 -18.06 -4.78
CA MET A 156 23.47 -19.48 -5.05
C MET A 156 24.94 -19.92 -4.98
N ILE A 157 25.90 -19.10 -5.39
CA ILE A 157 27.33 -19.36 -5.22
C ILE A 157 27.65 -19.54 -3.74
N ILE A 158 27.22 -18.61 -2.89
CA ILE A 158 27.43 -18.68 -1.43
C ILE A 158 26.79 -19.95 -0.86
N LYS A 159 25.58 -20.28 -1.30
CA LYS A 159 24.87 -21.48 -0.86
C LYS A 159 25.68 -22.74 -1.17
N TRP A 160 26.07 -22.95 -2.42
CA TRP A 160 26.84 -24.15 -2.84
C TRP A 160 28.22 -24.24 -2.15
N TRP A 161 28.84 -23.08 -1.92
CA TRP A 161 30.10 -23.03 -1.18
C TRP A 161 29.96 -23.50 0.27
N ARG A 162 28.83 -23.12 0.92
CA ARG A 162 28.57 -23.50 2.32
C ARG A 162 28.09 -24.95 2.48
N GLU A 163 27.13 -25.37 1.66
CA GLU A 163 26.46 -26.67 1.80
C GLU A 163 27.33 -27.84 1.27
N ARG A 164 28.21 -27.60 0.31
CA ARG A 164 29.11 -28.61 -0.34
C ARG A 164 28.42 -29.90 -0.68
N SER A 165 27.14 -29.88 -1.10
CA SER A 165 26.36 -31.04 -1.48
C SER A 165 26.93 -31.70 -2.73
N GLU A 166 26.52 -32.95 -3.03
CA GLU A 166 27.00 -33.73 -4.18
C GLU A 166 26.93 -32.90 -5.49
N GLY A 167 28.04 -32.86 -6.23
CA GLY A 167 28.17 -32.08 -7.46
C GLY A 167 28.25 -30.54 -7.28
N TRP A 168 28.52 -30.07 -6.08
CA TRP A 168 28.52 -28.64 -5.76
C TRP A 168 29.46 -27.79 -6.63
N LYS A 169 30.63 -28.31 -7.03
CA LYS A 169 31.59 -27.61 -7.90
C LYS A 169 30.99 -27.26 -9.26
N LYS A 170 30.26 -28.21 -9.89
CA LYS A 170 29.59 -27.95 -11.18
C LYS A 170 28.46 -26.94 -11.04
N LYS A 171 27.66 -27.03 -9.97
CA LYS A 171 26.59 -26.11 -9.67
C LYS A 171 27.13 -24.72 -9.37
N LEU A 172 28.22 -24.61 -8.61
CA LEU A 172 28.91 -23.37 -8.32
C LEU A 172 29.47 -22.71 -9.60
N ALA A 173 30.15 -23.48 -10.44
CA ALA A 173 30.70 -22.98 -11.71
C ALA A 173 29.61 -22.43 -12.64
N ALA A 174 28.48 -23.12 -12.75
CA ALA A 174 27.36 -22.68 -13.56
C ALA A 174 26.78 -21.35 -13.04
N ASN A 175 26.59 -21.21 -11.71
CA ASN A 175 26.08 -19.96 -11.12
C ASN A 175 27.12 -18.85 -11.18
N LEU A 176 28.43 -19.15 -11.07
CA LEU A 176 29.51 -18.19 -11.22
C LEU A 176 29.54 -17.60 -12.64
N LEU A 177 29.43 -18.46 -13.66
CA LEU A 177 29.34 -18.03 -15.05
C LEU A 177 28.11 -17.13 -15.26
N GLY A 178 26.94 -17.54 -14.76
CA GLY A 178 25.72 -16.73 -14.82
C GLY A 178 25.88 -15.38 -14.11
N ALA A 179 26.52 -15.33 -12.94
CA ALA A 179 26.78 -14.10 -12.21
C ALA A 179 27.72 -13.16 -13.00
N ILE A 180 28.80 -13.71 -13.56
CA ILE A 180 29.76 -12.93 -14.37
C ILE A 180 29.05 -12.34 -15.59
N ILE A 181 28.28 -13.12 -16.33
CA ILE A 181 27.57 -12.65 -17.54
C ILE A 181 26.57 -11.55 -17.14
N SER A 182 25.71 -11.78 -16.15
CA SER A 182 24.70 -10.79 -15.74
C SER A 182 25.33 -9.50 -15.18
N PHE A 183 26.43 -9.62 -14.45
CA PHE A 183 27.19 -8.48 -13.94
C PHE A 183 27.88 -7.69 -15.06
N THR A 184 28.46 -8.38 -16.03
CA THR A 184 29.07 -7.72 -17.22
C THR A 184 28.02 -6.93 -17.99
N VAL A 185 26.83 -7.50 -18.20
CA VAL A 185 25.72 -6.78 -18.86
C VAL A 185 25.32 -5.54 -18.05
N LEU A 186 25.26 -5.62 -16.72
CA LEU A 186 25.00 -4.43 -15.88
C LEU A 186 26.06 -3.35 -16.07
N ILE A 187 27.35 -3.73 -16.06
CA ILE A 187 28.43 -2.76 -16.29
C ILE A 187 28.29 -2.10 -17.66
N VAL A 188 28.04 -2.87 -18.71
CA VAL A 188 27.85 -2.31 -20.06
C VAL A 188 26.67 -1.36 -20.10
N LEU A 189 25.53 -1.70 -19.50
CA LEU A 189 24.34 -0.84 -19.43
C LEU A 189 24.65 0.46 -18.69
N PHE A 190 25.36 0.41 -17.57
CA PHE A 190 25.72 1.59 -16.81
C PHE A 190 26.70 2.50 -17.58
N LEU A 191 27.67 1.93 -18.29
CA LEU A 191 28.65 2.72 -19.05
C LEU A 191 28.05 3.32 -20.32
N THR A 192 27.14 2.60 -21.00
CA THR A 192 26.63 3.02 -22.31
C THR A 192 25.29 3.77 -22.25
N ARG A 193 24.48 3.60 -21.18
CA ARG A 193 23.11 4.10 -21.07
C ARG A 193 22.84 4.82 -19.73
N ILE A 194 23.85 5.48 -19.16
CA ILE A 194 23.75 6.15 -17.86
C ILE A 194 22.59 7.17 -17.81
N GLU A 195 22.34 7.88 -18.92
CA GLU A 195 21.25 8.86 -19.03
C GLU A 195 19.84 8.25 -18.85
N SER A 196 19.69 6.97 -19.15
CA SER A 196 18.42 6.24 -18.98
C SER A 196 18.34 5.51 -17.65
N VAL A 197 19.50 5.11 -17.09
CA VAL A 197 19.58 4.19 -15.95
C VAL A 197 19.76 4.91 -14.60
N TRP A 198 20.19 6.18 -14.61
CA TRP A 198 20.44 6.94 -13.38
C TRP A 198 19.28 6.92 -12.36
N PRO A 199 17.97 6.86 -12.75
CA PRO A 199 16.90 6.83 -11.76
C PRO A 199 16.95 5.62 -10.82
N VAL A 200 17.59 4.51 -11.26
CA VAL A 200 17.75 3.31 -10.44
C VAL A 200 18.61 3.59 -9.21
N PHE A 201 19.64 4.43 -9.34
CA PHE A 201 20.52 4.79 -8.22
C PHE A 201 19.82 5.58 -7.12
N ILE A 202 18.71 6.25 -7.44
CA ILE A 202 17.89 6.96 -6.46
C ILE A 202 16.77 6.02 -5.97
N PHE A 203 16.08 5.38 -6.89
CA PHE A 203 14.89 4.58 -6.57
C PHE A 203 15.23 3.35 -5.72
N LEU A 204 16.32 2.63 -6.04
CA LEU A 204 16.67 1.38 -5.37
C LEU A 204 17.07 1.60 -3.90
N PRO A 205 17.94 2.57 -3.53
CA PRO A 205 18.21 2.86 -2.13
C PRO A 205 16.98 3.32 -1.35
N ILE A 206 16.12 4.14 -1.97
CA ILE A 206 14.86 4.58 -1.35
C ILE A 206 13.98 3.37 -1.06
N MET A 207 13.80 2.45 -2.01
CA MET A 207 13.01 1.24 -1.83
C MET A 207 13.58 0.33 -0.73
N ILE A 208 14.90 0.13 -0.70
CA ILE A 208 15.57 -0.64 0.35
C ILE A 208 15.34 0.02 1.72
N TYR A 209 15.47 1.33 1.81
CA TYR A 209 15.21 2.08 3.04
C TYR A 209 13.76 1.91 3.51
N VAL A 210 12.79 2.09 2.60
CA VAL A 210 11.36 1.93 2.90
C VAL A 210 11.07 0.51 3.38
N PHE A 211 11.58 -0.52 2.70
CA PHE A 211 11.40 -1.91 3.10
C PHE A 211 12.01 -2.20 4.47
N HIS A 212 13.22 -1.73 4.70
CA HIS A 212 13.88 -1.91 6.00
C HIS A 212 13.13 -1.18 7.12
N ARG A 213 12.68 0.05 6.89
CA ARG A 213 11.90 0.85 7.85
C ARG A 213 10.57 0.18 8.16
N THR A 214 9.85 -0.29 7.13
CA THR A 214 8.59 -1.01 7.27
C THR A 214 8.77 -2.29 8.09
N ARG A 215 9.78 -3.08 7.77
CA ARG A 215 10.08 -4.30 8.52
C ARG A 215 10.43 -4.02 9.98
N SER A 216 11.31 -3.05 10.23
CA SER A 216 11.69 -2.65 11.60
C SER A 216 10.46 -2.22 12.41
N HIS A 217 9.53 -1.47 11.80
CA HIS A 217 8.28 -1.08 12.44
C HIS A 217 7.44 -2.30 12.84
N TYR A 218 7.15 -3.21 11.90
CA TYR A 218 6.31 -4.39 12.18
C TYR A 218 6.95 -5.40 13.13
N VAL A 219 8.29 -5.53 13.12
CA VAL A 219 9.00 -6.41 14.05
C VAL A 219 8.93 -5.86 15.48
N LYS A 220 9.06 -4.53 15.63
CA LYS A 220 8.95 -3.87 16.97
C LYS A 220 7.52 -3.83 17.48
N LEU A 221 6.53 -3.73 16.58
CA LEU A 221 5.11 -3.66 16.94
C LEU A 221 4.59 -5.00 17.49
N GLY A 222 5.06 -6.11 16.94
CA GLY A 222 4.57 -7.44 17.33
C GLY A 222 4.68 -7.74 18.83
N PRO A 223 5.86 -7.59 19.47
CA PRO A 223 6.01 -7.80 20.90
C PRO A 223 5.17 -6.84 21.76
N GLN A 224 4.98 -5.59 21.31
CA GLN A 224 4.21 -4.59 22.07
C GLN A 224 2.69 -4.86 22.08
N LEU A 225 2.20 -5.63 21.09
CA LEU A 225 0.78 -5.98 20.96
C LEU A 225 0.48 -7.40 21.45
N ARG A 226 1.50 -8.22 21.75
CA ARG A 226 1.30 -9.55 22.31
C ARG A 226 1.00 -9.43 23.78
N VAL A 227 -0.07 -10.07 24.20
CA VAL A 227 -0.33 -10.39 25.59
C VAL A 227 0.46 -11.66 25.89
N ASP A 228 1.44 -11.57 26.76
CA ASP A 228 2.12 -12.76 27.30
C ASP A 228 1.17 -13.44 28.30
N GLU A 229 1.04 -14.77 28.22
CA GLU A 229 0.20 -15.56 29.13
C GLU A 229 0.61 -15.38 30.62
N THR A 230 1.84 -14.89 30.84
CA THR A 230 2.39 -14.60 32.16
C THR A 230 2.26 -13.13 32.59
N MET A 231 1.77 -12.26 31.69
CA MET A 231 1.58 -10.85 31.97
C MET A 231 0.30 -10.71 32.77
N ASP A 232 0.45 -10.35 34.03
CA ASP A 232 -0.64 -9.80 34.82
C ASP A 232 -1.08 -8.54 34.08
N LEU A 233 -2.22 -8.63 33.37
CA LEU A 233 -2.81 -7.47 32.72
C LEU A 233 -3.25 -6.56 33.86
N ASP A 234 -2.43 -5.58 34.19
CA ASP A 234 -2.79 -4.46 35.04
C ASP A 234 -3.87 -3.64 34.32
N VAL A 235 -5.06 -4.26 34.19
CA VAL A 235 -6.24 -3.59 33.68
C VAL A 235 -6.78 -2.78 34.85
N PRO A 236 -6.79 -1.44 34.74
CA PRO A 236 -7.33 -0.61 35.80
C PRO A 236 -8.75 -1.04 36.14
N ASP A 237 -8.98 -1.41 37.38
CA ASP A 237 -10.33 -1.75 37.87
C ASP A 237 -11.07 -0.43 38.13
N PHE A 238 -11.70 0.11 37.09
CA PHE A 238 -12.44 1.35 37.16
C PHE A 238 -13.74 1.16 37.96
N LYS A 239 -14.02 2.07 38.87
CA LYS A 239 -15.28 2.11 39.63
C LYS A 239 -16.53 2.37 38.75
N GLY A 240 -16.31 3.01 37.60
CA GLY A 240 -17.36 3.35 36.66
C GLY A 240 -16.85 4.06 35.43
N ASN A 241 -17.77 4.53 34.58
CA ASN A 241 -17.48 5.21 33.32
C ASN A 241 -18.12 6.59 33.28
N ALA A 242 -17.30 7.64 33.12
CA ALA A 242 -17.74 8.99 32.87
C ALA A 242 -17.83 9.24 31.35
N VAL A 243 -19.00 9.64 30.86
CA VAL A 243 -19.23 9.85 29.42
C VAL A 243 -19.42 11.33 29.13
N ILE A 244 -18.58 11.86 28.24
CA ILE A 244 -18.70 13.21 27.67
C ILE A 244 -19.34 13.12 26.30
N VAL A 245 -20.46 13.79 26.09
CA VAL A 245 -21.14 13.86 24.80
C VAL A 245 -20.87 15.24 24.17
N ALA A 246 -20.19 15.28 23.03
CA ALA A 246 -19.94 16.52 22.29
C ALA A 246 -21.21 16.94 21.53
N VAL A 247 -21.82 18.06 21.89
CA VAL A 247 -23.08 18.49 21.32
C VAL A 247 -22.94 19.83 20.58
N SER A 248 -23.46 19.87 19.34
CA SER A 248 -23.51 21.10 18.54
C SER A 248 -24.88 21.79 18.62
N ASP A 249 -25.95 21.00 18.66
CA ASP A 249 -27.34 21.47 18.75
C ASP A 249 -28.26 20.38 19.32
N THR A 250 -29.49 20.74 19.70
CA THR A 250 -30.53 19.77 20.15
C THR A 250 -31.18 19.10 18.95
N THR A 251 -30.60 17.95 18.53
CA THR A 251 -31.03 17.20 17.34
C THR A 251 -31.40 15.76 17.72
N LYS A 252 -32.17 15.07 16.85
CA LYS A 252 -32.45 13.63 17.01
C LYS A 252 -31.19 12.78 17.15
N VAL A 253 -30.08 13.22 16.54
CA VAL A 253 -28.77 12.56 16.63
C VAL A 253 -28.25 12.61 18.05
N VAL A 254 -28.34 13.79 18.67
CA VAL A 254 -27.92 14.02 20.05
C VAL A 254 -28.81 13.29 21.03
N GLU A 255 -30.14 13.26 20.81
CA GLU A 255 -31.08 12.45 21.60
C GLU A 255 -30.69 10.98 21.66
N GLY A 256 -30.41 10.39 20.49
CA GLY A 256 -29.96 9.02 20.40
C GLY A 256 -28.64 8.77 21.12
N ALA A 257 -27.69 9.70 20.94
CA ALA A 257 -26.38 9.64 21.60
C ALA A 257 -26.49 9.77 23.13
N LEU A 258 -27.38 10.64 23.66
CA LEU A 258 -27.62 10.78 25.10
C LEU A 258 -28.24 9.51 25.70
N LYS A 259 -29.21 8.91 25.02
CA LYS A 259 -29.78 7.62 25.45
C LYS A 259 -28.70 6.54 25.54
N TYR A 260 -27.85 6.46 24.54
CA TYR A 260 -26.73 5.53 24.56
C TYR A 260 -25.72 5.88 25.67
N ALA A 261 -25.36 7.16 25.82
CA ALA A 261 -24.44 7.60 26.86
C ALA A 261 -24.91 7.20 28.27
N LYS A 262 -26.23 7.37 28.53
CA LYS A 262 -26.85 6.97 29.81
C LYS A 262 -26.85 5.45 30.04
N SER A 263 -26.78 4.64 28.97
CA SER A 263 -26.73 3.18 29.10
C SER A 263 -25.35 2.63 29.41
N ILE A 264 -24.29 3.41 29.12
CA ILE A 264 -22.88 2.97 29.27
C ILE A 264 -22.12 3.75 30.35
N GLY A 265 -22.65 4.87 30.81
CA GLY A 265 -21.98 5.77 31.74
C GLY A 265 -22.73 5.97 33.05
N ASP A 266 -21.99 5.94 34.14
CA ASP A 266 -22.53 6.30 35.48
C ASP A 266 -22.72 7.81 35.62
N THR A 267 -21.87 8.57 34.92
CA THR A 267 -21.97 10.04 34.86
C THR A 267 -21.92 10.49 33.41
N VAL A 268 -22.93 11.26 32.98
CA VAL A 268 -23.03 11.81 31.63
C VAL A 268 -23.00 13.33 31.67
N ILE A 269 -22.09 13.94 30.90
CA ILE A 269 -21.93 15.38 30.75
C ILE A 269 -21.97 15.75 29.28
N ALA A 270 -22.90 16.63 28.90
CA ALA A 270 -22.90 17.23 27.57
C ALA A 270 -21.88 18.39 27.52
N VAL A 271 -21.18 18.53 26.39
CA VAL A 271 -20.23 19.64 26.19
C VAL A 271 -20.57 20.38 24.92
N HIS A 272 -20.86 21.65 25.05
CA HIS A 272 -21.11 22.54 23.92
C HIS A 272 -20.01 23.59 23.80
N VAL A 273 -19.49 23.77 22.58
CA VAL A 273 -18.49 24.79 22.27
C VAL A 273 -19.13 25.84 21.37
N SER A 274 -19.23 27.10 21.84
CA SER A 274 -19.74 28.22 21.06
C SER A 274 -18.63 29.20 20.70
N VAL A 275 -18.81 29.88 19.58
CA VAL A 275 -17.94 30.98 19.11
C VAL A 275 -18.52 32.34 19.55
N ASP A 276 -19.82 32.37 19.75
CA ASP A 276 -20.56 33.55 20.23
C ASP A 276 -21.09 33.30 21.66
N ARG A 277 -20.88 34.26 22.55
CA ARG A 277 -21.29 34.10 23.95
C ARG A 277 -22.79 34.11 24.14
N GLU A 278 -23.50 34.97 23.40
CA GLU A 278 -24.95 35.09 23.55
C GLU A 278 -25.65 33.84 23.00
N GLN A 279 -25.27 33.40 21.82
CA GLN A 279 -25.79 32.15 21.24
C GLN A 279 -25.51 30.94 22.15
N GLY A 280 -24.33 30.93 22.80
CA GLY A 280 -23.98 29.86 23.74
C GLY A 280 -24.86 29.88 24.99
N LYS A 281 -25.21 31.03 25.53
CA LYS A 281 -26.15 31.16 26.69
C LYS A 281 -27.55 30.71 26.31
N GLU A 282 -28.08 31.20 25.19
CA GLU A 282 -29.38 30.77 24.66
C GLU A 282 -29.46 29.26 24.45
N PHE A 283 -28.37 28.66 23.96
CA PHE A 283 -28.28 27.22 23.82
C PHE A 283 -28.36 26.49 25.16
N VAL A 284 -27.61 26.95 26.18
CA VAL A 284 -27.62 26.34 27.52
C VAL A 284 -29.00 26.44 28.15
N GLU A 285 -29.69 27.59 28.02
CA GLU A 285 -31.07 27.78 28.53
C GLU A 285 -32.05 26.84 27.82
N ARG A 286 -31.93 26.67 26.49
CA ARG A 286 -32.73 25.74 25.73
C ARG A 286 -32.45 24.31 26.17
N TRP A 287 -31.14 23.95 26.34
CA TRP A 287 -30.74 22.65 26.81
C TRP A 287 -31.33 22.28 28.15
N ASN A 288 -31.23 23.16 29.12
CA ASN A 288 -31.76 22.93 30.48
C ASN A 288 -33.30 22.77 30.53
N ARG A 289 -34.00 23.32 29.52
CA ARG A 289 -35.45 23.09 29.37
C ARG A 289 -35.78 21.73 28.78
N VAL A 290 -34.93 21.26 27.85
CA VAL A 290 -35.16 19.98 27.12
C VAL A 290 -34.54 18.78 27.85
N HIS A 291 -33.38 18.98 28.45
CA HIS A 291 -32.58 17.94 29.11
C HIS A 291 -32.14 18.33 30.52
N PRO A 292 -33.06 18.61 31.46
CA PRO A 292 -32.72 19.02 32.81
C PRO A 292 -31.90 17.98 33.57
N GLU A 293 -31.98 16.72 33.17
CA GLU A 293 -31.27 15.57 33.78
C GLU A 293 -29.83 15.41 33.31
N VAL A 294 -29.39 16.09 32.25
CA VAL A 294 -28.01 16.01 31.75
C VAL A 294 -27.29 17.32 31.88
N ARG A 295 -26.31 17.36 32.75
CA ARG A 295 -25.47 18.54 32.93
C ARG A 295 -24.77 18.92 31.64
N ILE A 296 -24.75 20.23 31.34
CA ILE A 296 -24.05 20.77 30.18
C ILE A 296 -22.90 21.67 30.62
N ALA A 297 -21.72 21.44 30.03
CA ALA A 297 -20.56 22.31 30.11
C ALA A 297 -20.52 23.21 28.86
N HIS A 298 -20.59 24.51 29.03
CA HIS A 298 -20.48 25.45 27.96
C HIS A 298 -19.06 26.02 27.88
N LEU A 299 -18.41 25.85 26.73
CA LEU A 299 -17.06 26.31 26.45
C LEU A 299 -17.12 27.45 25.41
N TYR A 300 -16.40 28.50 25.68
CA TYR A 300 -16.31 29.64 24.77
C TYR A 300 -14.97 29.60 24.00
N SER A 301 -15.03 29.80 22.68
CA SER A 301 -13.86 29.85 21.81
C SER A 301 -13.68 31.26 21.23
N THR A 302 -12.63 31.96 21.64
CA THR A 302 -12.25 33.28 21.09
C THR A 302 -11.75 33.24 19.65
N TYR A 303 -11.15 32.11 19.20
CA TYR A 303 -10.48 31.99 17.92
C TYR A 303 -11.25 31.16 16.89
N ARG A 304 -12.55 31.00 17.02
CA ARG A 304 -13.38 30.14 16.16
C ARG A 304 -12.91 28.67 16.04
N SER A 305 -12.08 28.22 16.97
CA SER A 305 -11.61 26.80 17.03
C SER A 305 -12.47 26.01 17.99
N ILE A 306 -13.28 25.09 17.50
CA ILE A 306 -14.12 24.22 18.34
C ILE A 306 -13.25 23.17 19.07
N SER A 307 -12.20 22.72 18.43
CA SER A 307 -11.43 21.57 18.94
C SER A 307 -10.52 21.91 20.12
N GLU A 308 -9.94 23.11 20.21
CA GLU A 308 -8.99 23.45 21.27
C GLU A 308 -9.64 23.55 22.65
N PRO A 309 -10.73 24.30 22.85
CA PRO A 309 -11.43 24.32 24.14
C PRO A 309 -11.94 22.94 24.55
N LEU A 310 -12.46 22.17 23.58
CA LEU A 310 -12.92 20.81 23.85
C LEU A 310 -11.78 19.91 24.33
N MET A 311 -10.60 19.96 23.69
CA MET A 311 -9.44 19.16 24.10
C MET A 311 -8.97 19.54 25.51
N LYS A 312 -8.92 20.84 25.86
CA LYS A 312 -8.56 21.28 27.22
C LYS A 312 -9.56 20.80 28.26
N PHE A 313 -10.86 20.87 27.96
CA PHE A 313 -11.90 20.37 28.84
C PHE A 313 -11.75 18.86 29.08
N ILE A 314 -11.51 18.10 28.02
CA ILE A 314 -11.31 16.64 28.09
C ILE A 314 -10.07 16.31 28.94
N ASP A 315 -8.97 17.08 28.83
CA ASP A 315 -7.79 16.90 29.66
C ASP A 315 -8.09 17.09 31.15
N THR A 316 -8.83 18.13 31.48
CA THR A 316 -9.27 18.39 32.85
C THR A 316 -10.23 17.31 33.37
N ALA A 317 -11.16 16.88 32.51
CA ALA A 317 -12.11 15.81 32.84
C ALA A 317 -11.38 14.46 33.03
N LYS A 318 -10.35 14.19 32.21
CA LYS A 318 -9.52 12.99 32.38
C LYS A 318 -8.77 12.98 33.71
N GLN A 319 -8.13 14.09 34.07
CA GLN A 319 -7.45 14.21 35.37
C GLN A 319 -8.41 13.93 36.54
N LYS A 320 -9.64 14.46 36.46
CA LYS A 320 -10.64 14.22 37.50
C LYS A 320 -11.14 12.77 37.49
N ALA A 321 -11.39 12.20 36.32
CA ALA A 321 -11.78 10.80 36.19
C ALA A 321 -10.70 9.85 36.76
N ASP A 322 -9.41 10.14 36.52
CA ASP A 322 -8.31 9.38 37.08
C ASP A 322 -8.24 9.45 38.60
N GLN A 323 -8.47 10.65 39.18
CA GLN A 323 -8.50 10.84 40.64
C GLN A 323 -9.65 10.04 41.29
N ASP A 324 -10.80 9.98 40.64
CA ASP A 324 -11.98 9.29 41.13
C ASP A 324 -12.00 7.80 40.75
N ASN A 325 -10.99 7.33 40.00
CA ASN A 325 -10.87 5.98 39.44
C ASN A 325 -12.01 5.61 38.47
N TYR A 326 -12.36 6.55 37.57
CA TYR A 326 -13.34 6.38 36.52
C TYR A 326 -12.67 6.29 35.13
N SER A 327 -13.20 5.42 34.27
CA SER A 327 -12.89 5.45 32.83
C SER A 327 -13.50 6.67 32.19
N LEU A 328 -12.84 7.30 31.20
CA LEU A 328 -13.38 8.43 30.46
C LEU A 328 -13.70 8.03 29.02
N THR A 329 -14.98 8.16 28.66
CA THR A 329 -15.46 7.96 27.28
C THR A 329 -15.93 9.28 26.68
N VAL A 330 -15.43 9.62 25.49
CA VAL A 330 -15.92 10.75 24.71
C VAL A 330 -16.78 10.23 23.55
N LEU A 331 -18.06 10.55 23.60
CA LEU A 331 -19.05 10.14 22.60
C LEU A 331 -19.30 11.29 21.63
N ILE A 332 -19.09 11.02 20.33
CA ILE A 332 -19.28 11.98 19.24
C ILE A 332 -20.53 11.59 18.47
N PRO A 333 -21.64 12.36 18.58
CA PRO A 333 -22.81 12.18 17.72
C PRO A 333 -22.46 12.52 16.27
N GLN A 334 -22.81 11.64 15.33
CA GLN A 334 -22.54 11.81 13.92
C GLN A 334 -23.73 11.36 13.08
N PHE A 335 -24.22 12.21 12.17
CA PHE A 335 -25.21 11.75 11.20
C PHE A 335 -24.51 11.19 9.96
N ILE A 336 -25.13 10.17 9.38
CA ILE A 336 -24.63 9.51 8.18
C ILE A 336 -25.62 9.79 7.04
N PRO A 337 -25.20 10.54 6.01
CA PRO A 337 -26.03 10.78 4.84
C PRO A 337 -26.16 9.52 4.00
N LYS A 338 -27.21 9.46 3.18
CA LYS A 338 -27.52 8.30 2.34
C LYS A 338 -26.43 8.01 1.28
N LYS A 339 -25.85 9.06 0.71
CA LYS A 339 -24.80 8.92 -0.30
C LYS A 339 -23.41 9.11 0.32
N GLY A 340 -22.51 8.13 0.13
CA GLY A 340 -21.18 8.12 0.75
C GLY A 340 -20.32 9.36 0.49
N TRP A 341 -20.44 10.00 -0.68
CA TRP A 341 -19.69 11.21 -1.02
C TRP A 341 -20.15 12.46 -0.22
N GLU A 342 -21.40 12.51 0.26
CA GLU A 342 -21.93 13.61 1.07
C GLU A 342 -21.27 13.66 2.46
N ASN A 343 -20.69 12.55 2.93
CA ASN A 343 -19.89 12.51 4.15
C ASN A 343 -18.70 13.48 4.13
N ILE A 344 -18.12 13.71 2.94
CA ILE A 344 -17.00 14.63 2.77
C ILE A 344 -17.41 16.06 3.03
N LEU A 345 -18.68 16.40 2.76
CA LEU A 345 -19.20 17.77 2.93
C LEU A 345 -19.56 18.11 4.40
N HIS A 346 -19.98 17.13 5.18
CA HIS A 346 -20.63 17.38 6.47
C HIS A 346 -19.85 16.94 7.72
N ASN A 347 -18.99 15.95 7.64
CA ASN A 347 -18.42 15.30 8.84
C ASN A 347 -16.95 15.64 9.13
N GLN A 348 -16.42 16.74 8.58
CA GLN A 348 -15.00 17.09 8.75
C GLN A 348 -14.64 17.45 10.20
N THR A 349 -15.52 18.15 10.92
CA THR A 349 -15.29 18.52 12.32
C THR A 349 -15.26 17.28 13.23
N SER A 350 -16.18 16.34 13.05
CA SER A 350 -16.21 15.10 13.83
C SER A 350 -14.97 14.24 13.57
N LEU A 351 -14.52 14.16 12.31
CA LEU A 351 -13.29 13.45 11.92
C LEU A 351 -12.05 14.09 12.58
N MET A 352 -11.96 15.42 12.56
CA MET A 352 -10.85 16.16 13.18
C MET A 352 -10.81 15.97 14.71
N ILE A 353 -11.95 16.06 15.37
CA ILE A 353 -12.07 15.84 16.83
C ILE A 353 -11.67 14.39 17.15
N ARG A 354 -12.22 13.43 16.43
CA ARG A 354 -11.89 12.01 16.60
C ARG A 354 -10.40 11.74 16.44
N THR A 355 -9.77 12.27 15.38
CA THR A 355 -8.33 12.06 15.13
C THR A 355 -7.48 12.64 16.27
N ARG A 356 -7.82 13.83 16.79
CA ARG A 356 -7.10 14.43 17.93
C ARG A 356 -7.29 13.65 19.22
N LEU A 357 -8.49 13.15 19.47
CA LEU A 357 -8.80 12.34 20.65
C LEU A 357 -8.07 10.99 20.62
N MET A 358 -7.97 10.36 19.45
CA MET A 358 -7.23 9.08 19.31
C MET A 358 -5.73 9.21 19.60
N MET A 359 -5.17 10.42 19.60
CA MET A 359 -3.77 10.67 20.00
C MET A 359 -3.61 10.82 21.51
N LYS A 360 -4.72 10.94 22.27
CA LYS A 360 -4.70 11.00 23.73
C LYS A 360 -4.67 9.60 24.31
N ARG A 361 -3.89 9.42 25.35
CA ARG A 361 -3.79 8.13 26.08
C ARG A 361 -4.99 8.00 27.04
N ASP A 362 -5.47 6.79 27.19
CA ASP A 362 -6.46 6.39 28.19
C ASP A 362 -7.81 7.15 28.11
N VAL A 363 -8.19 7.59 26.93
CA VAL A 363 -9.51 8.15 26.61
C VAL A 363 -10.18 7.23 25.59
N VAL A 364 -11.35 6.71 25.92
CA VAL A 364 -12.14 5.92 25.01
C VAL A 364 -12.92 6.87 24.08
N VAL A 365 -12.82 6.66 22.78
CA VAL A 365 -13.51 7.48 21.78
C VAL A 365 -14.58 6.64 21.08
N ALA A 366 -15.84 7.01 21.31
CA ALA A 366 -16.98 6.34 20.68
C ALA A 366 -17.69 7.31 19.71
N THR A 367 -18.29 6.75 18.66
CA THR A 367 -19.10 7.52 17.70
C THR A 367 -20.51 6.93 17.68
N TYR A 368 -21.52 7.76 17.85
CA TYR A 368 -22.93 7.35 17.71
C TYR A 368 -23.43 7.72 16.32
N PRO A 369 -23.64 6.73 15.40
CA PRO A 369 -24.11 6.98 14.05
C PRO A 369 -25.62 7.13 14.02
N TYR A 370 -26.12 8.18 13.37
CA TYR A 370 -27.54 8.36 13.08
C TYR A 370 -27.74 8.41 11.56
N HIS A 371 -28.45 7.43 11.03
CA HIS A 371 -28.72 7.37 9.59
C HIS A 371 -29.92 8.25 9.22
N LEU A 372 -29.70 9.17 8.28
CA LEU A 372 -30.78 9.98 7.71
C LEU A 372 -31.71 9.07 6.89
N LYS A 373 -33.02 9.20 7.11
CA LYS A 373 -34.03 8.36 6.44
C LYS A 373 -34.32 8.80 5.00
N GLU A 374 -34.03 10.07 4.63
CA GLU A 374 -34.18 10.62 3.27
C GLU A 374 -33.10 11.64 2.96
#